data_3645f3d7bfe52cae7fd0c01ac8a75c9e
#
_entry.id   3645f3d7bfe52cae7fd0c01ac8a75c9e
#
_cell.length_a   1.000
_cell.length_b   1.000
_cell.length_c   1.000
_cell.angle_alpha   90.00
_cell.angle_beta   90.00
_cell.angle_gamma   90.00
#
_symmetry.space_group_name_H-M   'P 1'
#
loop_
_entity.id
_entity.type
_entity.pdbx_description
1 polymer ?
#
loop_
_entity_poly.entity_id
_entity_poly.type
_entity_poly.pdbx_seq_one_letter_code
_entity_poly.pdbx_strand_id
1 'polypeptide(L)'
;MWSTQGALDEIAHSLDVLKFDGVSLFASYGENFLGDPGFDPLLAMLNERGAVVFVHPGLHPSSKGLALPWPAFMMEYLFDTTRAAVNLIFSGAIERFPRVRFILPHAGGLAPYFAWRLSVSPMIDPRLPQLARAQVYAGFKHFWYDNALSPGEQTFGALDHVALPERVVFGTDFPFANPRVIAEMVKTYESGFLSQARRAQIDRTNALALFPKHC
;
A
#
# COMPACT_ATOMS: atom_id res chain seq x y z
N MET A 1 23.26 -1.86 -2.53
CA MET A 1 22.73 -1.61 -3.89
C MET A 1 21.92 -2.83 -4.26
N TRP A 2 20.62 -2.69 -4.53
CA TRP A 2 19.81 -3.80 -5.00
C TRP A 2 20.18 -4.14 -6.45
N SER A 3 20.14 -5.43 -6.79
CA SER A 3 20.43 -5.91 -8.15
C SER A 3 19.09 -6.13 -8.87
N THR A 4 18.85 -5.40 -9.96
CA THR A 4 17.64 -5.59 -10.77
C THR A 4 17.54 -7.03 -11.25
N GLN A 5 18.62 -7.61 -11.76
CA GLN A 5 18.60 -9.01 -12.23
C GLN A 5 18.32 -9.98 -11.09
N GLY A 6 18.98 -9.85 -9.94
CA GLY A 6 18.70 -10.72 -8.79
C GLY A 6 17.26 -10.62 -8.28
N ALA A 7 16.66 -9.42 -8.33
CA ALA A 7 15.25 -9.25 -7.97
C ALA A 7 14.30 -9.91 -8.99
N LEU A 8 14.60 -9.83 -10.29
CA LEU A 8 13.83 -10.51 -11.33
C LEU A 8 13.91 -12.03 -11.18
N ASP A 9 15.12 -12.56 -10.94
CA ASP A 9 15.33 -14.01 -10.73
C ASP A 9 14.55 -14.50 -9.50
N GLU A 10 14.57 -13.73 -8.39
CA GLU A 10 13.84 -14.08 -7.17
C GLU A 10 12.32 -14.00 -7.33
N ILE A 11 11.80 -13.00 -8.05
CA ILE A 11 10.37 -12.91 -8.37
C ILE A 11 9.94 -14.13 -9.19
N ALA A 12 10.71 -14.50 -10.21
CA ALA A 12 10.42 -15.67 -11.03
C ALA A 12 10.46 -16.96 -10.18
N HIS A 13 11.48 -17.12 -9.33
CA HIS A 13 11.57 -18.27 -8.43
C HIS A 13 10.39 -18.34 -7.46
N SER A 14 10.08 -17.24 -6.78
CA SER A 14 9.00 -17.18 -5.80
C SER A 14 7.62 -17.47 -6.41
N LEU A 15 7.30 -16.86 -7.54
CA LEU A 15 5.97 -16.99 -8.16
C LEU A 15 5.84 -18.22 -9.06
N ASP A 16 6.88 -18.56 -9.84
CA ASP A 16 6.78 -19.59 -10.86
C ASP A 16 7.22 -20.97 -10.34
N VAL A 17 8.19 -21.03 -9.40
CA VAL A 17 8.69 -22.29 -8.83
C VAL A 17 8.03 -22.60 -7.49
N LEU A 18 8.13 -21.68 -6.51
CA LEU A 18 7.58 -21.89 -5.17
C LEU A 18 6.06 -21.68 -5.12
N LYS A 19 5.46 -21.08 -6.15
CA LYS A 19 4.02 -20.83 -6.25
C LYS A 19 3.46 -19.96 -5.12
N PHE A 20 4.24 -19.02 -4.64
CA PHE A 20 3.78 -18.03 -3.65
C PHE A 20 2.62 -17.21 -4.21
N ASP A 21 1.78 -16.69 -3.33
CA ASP A 21 0.61 -15.90 -3.69
C ASP A 21 0.96 -14.47 -4.11
N GLY A 22 2.14 -14.00 -3.72
CA GLY A 22 2.63 -12.66 -4.03
C GLY A 22 4.05 -12.46 -3.53
N VAL A 23 4.52 -11.23 -3.63
CA VAL A 23 5.83 -10.79 -3.14
C VAL A 23 5.67 -9.57 -2.24
N SER A 24 6.64 -9.38 -1.34
CA SER A 24 6.75 -8.14 -0.57
C SER A 24 7.86 -7.27 -1.16
N LEU A 25 7.57 -5.99 -1.39
CA LEU A 25 8.54 -4.98 -1.78
C LEU A 25 8.52 -3.85 -0.76
N PHE A 26 9.67 -3.21 -0.56
CA PHE A 26 9.69 -1.99 0.24
C PHE A 26 9.09 -0.81 -0.54
N ALA A 27 8.50 0.12 0.18
CA ALA A 27 7.98 1.38 -0.36
C ALA A 27 9.09 2.23 -0.98
N SER A 28 10.29 2.17 -0.39
CA SER A 28 11.49 2.85 -0.90
C SER A 28 12.74 1.98 -0.83
N TYR A 29 13.67 2.23 -1.75
CA TYR A 29 15.00 1.60 -1.85
C TYR A 29 16.06 2.69 -2.03
N GLY A 30 16.73 3.08 -0.93
CA GLY A 30 17.58 4.25 -0.93
C GLY A 30 16.74 5.52 -1.19
N GLU A 31 17.15 6.31 -2.17
CA GLU A 31 16.46 7.55 -2.54
C GLU A 31 15.25 7.34 -3.49
N ASN A 32 15.00 6.12 -3.94
CA ASN A 32 13.98 5.82 -4.96
C ASN A 32 12.73 5.20 -4.32
N PHE A 33 11.55 5.59 -4.82
CA PHE A 33 10.27 5.02 -4.43
C PHE A 33 9.73 4.07 -5.50
N LEU A 34 8.90 3.12 -5.09
CA LEU A 34 8.15 2.31 -6.06
C LEU A 34 7.40 3.23 -7.03
N GLY A 35 7.47 2.89 -8.32
CA GLY A 35 6.94 3.73 -9.40
C GLY A 35 7.99 4.57 -10.12
N ASP A 36 9.21 4.71 -9.58
CA ASP A 36 10.33 5.29 -10.33
C ASP A 36 10.69 4.38 -11.51
N PRO A 37 11.16 4.95 -12.64
CA PRO A 37 11.43 4.16 -13.85
C PRO A 37 12.41 3.01 -13.66
N GLY A 38 13.30 3.09 -12.66
CA GLY A 38 14.22 2.00 -12.31
C GLY A 38 13.52 0.71 -11.87
N PHE A 39 12.26 0.78 -11.45
CA PHE A 39 11.45 -0.38 -11.07
C PHE A 39 10.59 -0.93 -12.22
N ASP A 40 10.53 -0.28 -13.37
CA ASP A 40 9.71 -0.71 -14.50
C ASP A 40 9.96 -2.17 -14.92
N PRO A 41 11.20 -2.69 -14.98
CA PRO A 41 11.43 -4.11 -15.29
C PRO A 41 10.78 -5.07 -14.27
N LEU A 42 10.83 -4.74 -12.97
CA LEU A 42 10.17 -5.51 -11.93
C LEU A 42 8.64 -5.45 -12.08
N LEU A 43 8.13 -4.25 -12.22
CA LEU A 43 6.69 -4.03 -12.33
C LEU A 43 6.12 -4.67 -13.60
N ALA A 44 6.86 -4.68 -14.71
CA ALA A 44 6.47 -5.39 -15.93
C ALA A 44 6.36 -6.90 -15.68
N MET A 45 7.37 -7.51 -15.05
CA MET A 45 7.36 -8.94 -14.71
C MET A 45 6.21 -9.31 -13.77
N LEU A 46 5.95 -8.49 -12.75
CA LEU A 46 4.83 -8.67 -11.81
C LEU A 46 3.48 -8.48 -12.51
N ASN A 47 3.40 -7.53 -13.44
CA ASN A 47 2.20 -7.26 -14.23
C ASN A 47 1.85 -8.42 -15.18
N GLU A 48 2.83 -9.03 -15.82
CA GLU A 48 2.63 -10.23 -16.67
C GLU A 48 1.94 -11.36 -15.89
N ARG A 49 2.30 -11.53 -14.61
CA ARG A 49 1.78 -12.55 -13.70
C ARG A 49 0.50 -12.15 -12.98
N GLY A 50 0.08 -10.89 -13.07
CA GLY A 50 -1.02 -10.36 -12.26
C GLY A 50 -0.76 -10.52 -10.76
N ALA A 51 0.50 -10.31 -10.36
CA ALA A 51 0.98 -10.61 -9.02
C ALA A 51 0.38 -9.70 -7.94
N VAL A 52 0.25 -10.23 -6.73
CA VAL A 52 0.01 -9.43 -5.53
C VAL A 52 1.34 -8.91 -5.01
N VAL A 53 1.40 -7.63 -4.70
CA VAL A 53 2.58 -6.96 -4.14
C VAL A 53 2.21 -6.30 -2.83
N PHE A 54 2.72 -6.83 -1.73
CA PHE A 54 2.63 -6.17 -0.43
C PHE A 54 3.72 -5.09 -0.33
N VAL A 55 3.33 -3.85 -0.12
CA VAL A 55 4.26 -2.70 -0.08
C VAL A 55 4.62 -2.41 1.37
N HIS A 56 5.71 -3.00 1.88
CA HIS A 56 6.13 -2.75 3.26
C HIS A 56 6.92 -1.44 3.38
N PRO A 57 6.61 -0.57 4.36
CA PRO A 57 7.38 0.66 4.57
C PRO A 57 8.81 0.36 5.04
N GLY A 58 9.72 1.25 4.68
CA GLY A 58 11.09 1.30 5.17
C GLY A 58 11.39 2.63 5.84
N LEU A 59 12.69 2.89 6.03
CA LEU A 59 13.17 4.20 6.45
C LEU A 59 13.90 4.86 5.28
N HIS A 60 13.23 5.78 4.62
CA HIS A 60 13.85 6.58 3.59
C HIS A 60 15.03 7.39 4.18
N PRO A 61 16.16 7.54 3.47
CA PRO A 61 17.34 8.28 3.98
C PRO A 61 17.02 9.68 4.51
N SER A 62 16.06 10.40 3.94
CA SER A 62 15.66 11.72 4.42
C SER A 62 15.13 11.72 5.86
N SER A 63 14.57 10.61 6.34
CA SER A 63 14.07 10.50 7.72
C SER A 63 15.19 10.52 8.76
N LYS A 64 16.40 10.12 8.38
CA LYS A 64 17.57 10.12 9.28
C LYS A 64 18.00 11.52 9.71
N GLY A 65 17.74 12.52 8.87
CA GLY A 65 18.09 13.92 9.15
C GLY A 65 17.11 14.64 10.09
N LEU A 66 15.97 14.03 10.43
CA LEU A 66 14.95 14.68 11.22
C LEU A 66 15.28 14.73 12.72
N ALA A 67 16.19 13.89 13.22
CA ALA A 67 16.64 13.82 14.62
C ALA A 67 15.47 13.84 15.64
N LEU A 68 14.38 13.16 15.35
CA LEU A 68 13.21 13.11 16.23
C LEU A 68 13.52 12.32 17.51
N PRO A 69 13.01 12.75 18.69
CA PRO A 69 13.28 12.08 19.97
C PRO A 69 12.49 10.78 20.17
N TRP A 70 11.66 10.39 19.23
CA TRP A 70 10.86 9.18 19.27
C TRP A 70 11.14 8.22 18.09
N PRO A 71 10.76 6.94 18.24
CA PRO A 71 11.05 5.94 17.22
C PRO A 71 10.37 6.23 15.87
N ALA A 72 11.06 5.91 14.79
CA ALA A 72 10.60 6.15 13.43
C ALA A 72 9.26 5.46 13.09
N PHE A 73 8.94 4.33 13.71
CA PHE A 73 7.69 3.60 13.46
C PHE A 73 6.43 4.45 13.75
N MET A 74 6.54 5.46 14.62
CA MET A 74 5.40 6.30 14.99
C MET A 74 4.86 7.12 13.80
N MET A 75 5.73 7.52 12.87
CA MET A 75 5.33 8.37 11.74
C MET A 75 5.99 8.00 10.42
N GLU A 76 7.30 7.72 10.42
CA GLU A 76 8.10 7.65 9.21
C GLU A 76 7.68 6.49 8.29
N TYR A 77 7.23 5.36 8.84
CA TYR A 77 6.72 4.24 8.05
C TYR A 77 5.42 4.61 7.32
N LEU A 78 4.54 5.36 7.97
CA LEU A 78 3.33 5.88 7.33
C LEU A 78 3.65 6.87 6.21
N PHE A 79 4.65 7.72 6.41
CA PHE A 79 5.13 8.65 5.38
C PHE A 79 5.77 7.91 4.20
N ASP A 80 6.55 6.85 4.45
CA ASP A 80 7.18 6.08 3.38
C ASP A 80 6.13 5.39 2.49
N THR A 81 5.14 4.71 3.09
CA THR A 81 3.98 4.16 2.37
C THR A 81 3.24 5.23 1.57
N THR A 82 3.02 6.41 2.18
CA THR A 82 2.34 7.52 1.52
C THR A 82 3.09 8.00 0.28
N ARG A 83 4.41 8.19 0.39
CA ARG A 83 5.26 8.62 -0.73
C ARG A 83 5.24 7.60 -1.88
N ALA A 84 5.35 6.30 -1.56
CA ALA A 84 5.26 5.25 -2.57
C ALA A 84 3.90 5.23 -3.29
N ALA A 85 2.79 5.33 -2.54
CA ALA A 85 1.44 5.38 -3.12
C ALA A 85 1.26 6.57 -4.06
N VAL A 86 1.71 7.76 -3.62
CA VAL A 86 1.66 8.98 -4.43
C VAL A 86 2.54 8.84 -5.67
N ASN A 87 3.75 8.29 -5.52
CA ASN A 87 4.66 8.10 -6.66
C ASN A 87 4.10 7.11 -7.68
N LEU A 88 3.52 5.99 -7.25
CA LEU A 88 2.87 5.02 -8.13
C LEU A 88 1.75 5.65 -8.98
N ILE A 89 0.97 6.58 -8.39
CA ILE A 89 -0.09 7.31 -9.11
C ILE A 89 0.53 8.34 -10.08
N PHE A 90 1.36 9.25 -9.57
CA PHE A 90 1.83 10.39 -10.33
C PHE A 90 2.91 10.06 -11.38
N SER A 91 3.65 8.96 -11.19
CA SER A 91 4.53 8.42 -12.25
C SER A 91 3.77 7.69 -13.36
N GLY A 92 2.48 7.41 -13.17
CA GLY A 92 1.68 6.58 -14.08
C GLY A 92 2.02 5.09 -14.01
N ALA A 93 2.75 4.62 -12.98
CA ALA A 93 3.14 3.21 -12.87
C ALA A 93 1.91 2.29 -12.78
N ILE A 94 0.87 2.68 -12.03
CA ILE A 94 -0.37 1.89 -11.93
C ILE A 94 -1.12 1.78 -13.26
N GLU A 95 -0.97 2.77 -14.14
CA GLU A 95 -1.58 2.75 -15.48
C GLU A 95 -0.75 1.91 -16.46
N ARG A 96 0.58 1.96 -16.35
CA ARG A 96 1.48 1.12 -17.16
C ARG A 96 1.42 -0.36 -16.77
N PHE A 97 1.19 -0.63 -15.48
CA PHE A 97 1.18 -1.98 -14.91
C PHE A 97 -0.13 -2.32 -14.20
N PRO A 98 -1.28 -2.28 -14.90
CA PRO A 98 -2.61 -2.31 -14.29
C PRO A 98 -2.99 -3.66 -13.67
N ARG A 99 -2.25 -4.73 -13.95
CA ARG A 99 -2.53 -6.06 -13.40
C ARG A 99 -1.81 -6.32 -12.08
N VAL A 100 -0.86 -5.46 -11.67
CA VAL A 100 -0.22 -5.56 -10.36
C VAL A 100 -1.24 -5.15 -9.28
N ARG A 101 -1.44 -6.02 -8.30
CA ARG A 101 -2.36 -5.80 -7.18
C ARG A 101 -1.57 -5.37 -5.96
N PHE A 102 -1.39 -4.05 -5.79
CA PHE A 102 -0.65 -3.50 -4.65
C PHE A 102 -1.51 -3.48 -3.39
N ILE A 103 -0.99 -4.05 -2.29
CA ILE A 103 -1.55 -3.88 -0.94
C ILE A 103 -0.73 -2.82 -0.23
N LEU A 104 -1.38 -1.73 0.16
CA LEU A 104 -0.79 -0.68 0.99
C LEU A 104 -1.10 -0.97 2.47
N PRO A 105 -0.09 -1.15 3.33
CA PRO A 105 -0.29 -1.41 4.75
C PRO A 105 -0.77 -0.16 5.49
N HIS A 106 -1.23 -0.36 6.71
CA HIS A 106 -1.63 0.70 7.63
C HIS A 106 -2.64 1.67 7.01
N ALA A 107 -3.65 1.11 6.33
CA ALA A 107 -4.67 1.86 5.60
C ALA A 107 -4.10 2.82 4.53
N GLY A 108 -2.92 2.50 3.96
CA GLY A 108 -2.25 3.36 2.98
C GLY A 108 -1.51 4.56 3.60
N GLY A 109 -1.22 4.50 4.91
CA GLY A 109 -0.57 5.58 5.64
C GLY A 109 -1.44 6.85 5.68
N LEU A 110 -0.90 7.96 5.25
CA LEU A 110 -1.62 9.25 5.18
C LEU A 110 -2.21 9.53 3.78
N ALA A 111 -2.00 8.65 2.80
CA ALA A 111 -2.43 8.88 1.43
C ALA A 111 -3.95 9.13 1.32
N PRO A 112 -4.84 8.39 2.01
CA PRO A 112 -6.27 8.68 1.99
C PRO A 112 -6.63 10.06 2.53
N TYR A 113 -5.99 10.51 3.59
CA TYR A 113 -6.21 11.83 4.16
C TYR A 113 -5.76 12.95 3.21
N PHE A 114 -4.68 12.73 2.45
CA PHE A 114 -4.15 13.71 1.50
C PHE A 114 -4.84 13.68 0.14
N ALA A 115 -5.74 12.76 -0.12
CA ALA A 115 -6.31 12.51 -1.46
C ALA A 115 -6.88 13.78 -2.13
N TRP A 116 -7.63 14.61 -1.38
CA TRP A 116 -8.16 15.86 -1.92
C TRP A 116 -7.02 16.81 -2.34
N ARG A 117 -6.04 17.04 -1.44
CA ARG A 117 -4.89 17.89 -1.71
C ARG A 117 -4.11 17.42 -2.93
N LEU A 118 -3.84 16.11 -3.01
CA LEU A 118 -3.15 15.51 -4.13
C LEU A 118 -3.93 15.69 -5.46
N SER A 119 -5.25 15.56 -5.40
CA SER A 119 -6.10 15.71 -6.60
C SER A 119 -6.13 17.12 -7.19
N VAL A 120 -5.81 18.14 -6.40
CA VAL A 120 -5.74 19.53 -6.88
C VAL A 120 -4.30 20.03 -7.10
N SER A 121 -3.29 19.27 -6.67
CA SER A 121 -1.88 19.65 -6.78
C SER A 121 -1.45 19.96 -8.23
N PRO A 122 -1.89 19.24 -9.28
CA PRO A 122 -1.59 19.60 -10.67
C PRO A 122 -2.08 20.99 -11.08
N MET A 123 -3.15 21.49 -10.46
CA MET A 123 -3.65 22.85 -10.71
C MET A 123 -2.75 23.93 -10.08
N ILE A 124 -1.94 23.56 -9.09
CA ILE A 124 -1.07 24.48 -8.35
C ILE A 124 0.31 24.55 -9.01
N ASP A 125 0.85 23.41 -9.45
CA ASP A 125 2.19 23.32 -10.04
C ASP A 125 2.15 22.65 -11.42
N PRO A 126 2.41 23.42 -12.49
CA PRO A 126 2.38 22.90 -13.87
C PRO A 126 3.51 21.91 -14.18
N ARG A 127 4.50 21.75 -13.30
CA ARG A 127 5.57 20.75 -13.44
C ARG A 127 5.10 19.34 -13.10
N LEU A 128 4.00 19.22 -12.35
CA LEU A 128 3.40 17.94 -12.04
C LEU A 128 2.72 17.32 -13.27
N PRO A 129 2.62 16.00 -13.36
CA PRO A 129 1.75 15.35 -14.33
C PRO A 129 0.34 15.91 -14.23
N GLN A 130 -0.21 16.35 -15.37
CA GLN A 130 -1.50 17.06 -15.41
C GLN A 130 -2.67 16.08 -15.33
N LEU A 131 -2.75 15.36 -14.22
CA LEU A 131 -3.82 14.41 -13.93
C LEU A 131 -5.10 15.17 -13.55
N ALA A 132 -6.21 14.79 -14.15
CA ALA A 132 -7.52 15.24 -13.69
C ALA A 132 -7.80 14.69 -12.27
N ARG A 133 -8.60 15.41 -11.50
CA ARG A 133 -8.97 14.97 -10.14
C ARG A 133 -9.52 13.54 -10.10
N ALA A 134 -10.37 13.20 -11.08
CA ALA A 134 -10.94 11.86 -11.20
C ALA A 134 -9.89 10.77 -11.42
N GLN A 135 -8.80 11.06 -12.16
CA GLN A 135 -7.70 10.13 -12.38
C GLN A 135 -6.91 9.87 -11.08
N VAL A 136 -6.66 10.91 -10.28
CA VAL A 136 -6.01 10.74 -8.97
C VAL A 136 -6.85 9.85 -8.06
N TYR A 137 -8.16 10.08 -7.97
CA TYR A 137 -9.06 9.21 -7.20
C TYR A 137 -9.16 7.79 -7.76
N ALA A 138 -9.14 7.63 -9.10
CA ALA A 138 -9.07 6.31 -9.73
C ALA A 138 -7.76 5.58 -9.36
N GLY A 139 -6.66 6.31 -9.26
CA GLY A 139 -5.38 5.79 -8.78
C GLY A 139 -5.48 5.22 -7.36
N PHE A 140 -6.11 5.95 -6.44
CA PHE A 140 -6.34 5.43 -5.09
C PHE A 140 -7.22 4.17 -5.09
N LYS A 141 -8.24 4.12 -5.92
CA LYS A 141 -9.12 2.94 -6.06
C LYS A 141 -8.43 1.72 -6.67
N HIS A 142 -7.28 1.91 -7.29
CA HIS A 142 -6.47 0.80 -7.80
C HIS A 142 -5.86 -0.06 -6.69
N PHE A 143 -5.51 0.53 -5.56
CA PHE A 143 -4.86 -0.15 -4.45
C PHE A 143 -5.81 -1.02 -3.63
N TRP A 144 -5.23 -2.05 -3.01
CA TRP A 144 -5.75 -2.74 -1.86
C TRP A 144 -5.16 -2.13 -0.60
N TYR A 145 -5.88 -2.23 0.52
CA TYR A 145 -5.46 -1.63 1.78
C TYR A 145 -5.64 -2.64 2.90
N ASP A 146 -4.66 -2.82 3.78
CA ASP A 146 -4.92 -3.47 5.05
C ASP A 146 -5.20 -2.44 6.15
N ASN A 147 -5.75 -2.91 7.27
CA ASN A 147 -6.06 -2.07 8.42
C ASN A 147 -5.08 -2.27 9.59
N ALA A 148 -3.91 -2.86 9.35
CA ALA A 148 -2.89 -3.09 10.38
C ALA A 148 -2.58 -1.77 11.12
N LEU A 149 -2.58 -1.82 12.46
CA LEU A 149 -2.33 -0.68 13.34
C LEU A 149 -3.16 0.60 13.04
N SER A 150 -4.21 0.45 12.26
CA SER A 150 -5.08 1.55 11.79
C SER A 150 -6.56 1.14 11.84
N PRO A 151 -7.04 0.59 12.98
CA PRO A 151 -8.35 -0.07 13.05
C PRO A 151 -9.52 0.88 13.33
N GLY A 152 -9.26 2.18 13.55
CA GLY A 152 -10.25 3.10 14.11
C GLY A 152 -11.21 3.72 13.09
N GLU A 153 -12.32 4.26 13.58
CA GLU A 153 -13.36 4.93 12.80
C GLU A 153 -12.81 6.06 11.92
N GLN A 154 -11.84 6.83 12.43
CA GLN A 154 -11.19 7.92 11.69
C GLN A 154 -10.48 7.41 10.43
N THR A 155 -9.79 6.27 10.55
CA THR A 155 -9.09 5.65 9.43
C THR A 155 -10.07 5.16 8.38
N PHE A 156 -11.12 4.44 8.81
CA PHE A 156 -12.14 3.93 7.90
C PHE A 156 -12.91 5.07 7.24
N GLY A 157 -13.17 6.16 7.96
CA GLY A 157 -13.76 7.36 7.38
C GLY A 157 -12.92 7.93 6.24
N ALA A 158 -11.59 7.98 6.37
CA ALA A 158 -10.71 8.42 5.29
C ALA A 158 -10.66 7.39 4.13
N LEU A 159 -10.57 6.10 4.44
CA LEU A 159 -10.52 5.02 3.44
C LEU A 159 -11.78 4.97 2.59
N ASP A 160 -12.96 5.10 3.18
CA ASP A 160 -14.24 5.00 2.47
C ASP A 160 -14.44 6.08 1.39
N HIS A 161 -13.65 7.16 1.44
CA HIS A 161 -13.63 8.19 0.41
C HIS A 161 -12.75 7.84 -0.80
N VAL A 162 -11.79 6.94 -0.65
CA VAL A 162 -10.77 6.68 -1.69
C VAL A 162 -10.65 5.23 -2.11
N ALA A 163 -10.87 4.28 -1.18
CA ALA A 163 -10.77 2.86 -1.44
C ALA A 163 -12.09 2.28 -1.95
N LEU A 164 -12.01 1.24 -2.74
CA LEU A 164 -13.17 0.39 -3.02
C LEU A 164 -13.43 -0.52 -1.81
N PRO A 165 -14.68 -0.67 -1.35
CA PRO A 165 -15.01 -1.53 -0.22
C PRO A 165 -14.47 -2.96 -0.32
N GLU A 166 -14.48 -3.55 -1.51
CA GLU A 166 -13.98 -4.88 -1.80
C GLU A 166 -12.44 -4.99 -1.81
N ARG A 167 -11.73 -3.87 -1.64
CA ARG A 167 -10.26 -3.81 -1.63
C ARG A 167 -9.66 -3.45 -0.27
N VAL A 168 -10.44 -3.58 0.79
CA VAL A 168 -9.94 -3.44 2.16
C VAL A 168 -9.86 -4.82 2.80
N VAL A 169 -8.71 -5.19 3.35
CA VAL A 169 -8.44 -6.50 3.95
C VAL A 169 -7.97 -6.34 5.40
N PHE A 170 -8.12 -7.40 6.19
CA PHE A 170 -7.62 -7.42 7.57
C PHE A 170 -6.12 -7.68 7.59
N GLY A 171 -5.37 -6.93 8.40
CA GLY A 171 -3.96 -7.12 8.69
C GLY A 171 -3.65 -6.77 10.15
N THR A 172 -2.53 -7.27 10.70
CA THR A 172 -2.13 -7.05 12.09
C THR A 172 -0.75 -6.47 12.27
N ASP A 173 0.04 -6.42 11.20
CA ASP A 173 1.47 -6.08 11.25
C ASP A 173 2.32 -7.06 12.08
N PHE A 174 1.82 -8.31 12.28
CA PHE A 174 2.64 -9.36 12.88
C PHE A 174 3.78 -9.79 11.92
N PRO A 175 5.03 -10.00 12.38
CA PRO A 175 5.48 -10.02 13.78
C PRO A 175 6.03 -8.67 14.30
N PHE A 176 5.94 -7.58 13.56
CA PHE A 176 6.46 -6.27 13.96
C PHE A 176 5.64 -5.65 15.09
N ALA A 177 4.30 -5.73 15.02
CA ALA A 177 3.44 -5.40 16.13
C ALA A 177 3.46 -6.50 17.19
N ASN A 178 3.66 -6.13 18.47
CA ASN A 178 3.62 -7.11 19.54
C ASN A 178 2.18 -7.55 19.87
N PRO A 179 2.00 -8.74 20.50
CA PRO A 179 0.67 -9.28 20.77
C PRO A 179 -0.27 -8.39 21.57
N ARG A 180 0.25 -7.53 22.46
CA ARG A 180 -0.58 -6.59 23.25
C ARG A 180 -1.16 -5.49 22.37
N VAL A 181 -0.36 -4.96 21.47
CA VAL A 181 -0.81 -3.94 20.50
C VAL A 181 -1.82 -4.55 19.53
N ILE A 182 -1.59 -5.77 19.06
CA ILE A 182 -2.55 -6.49 18.21
C ILE A 182 -3.88 -6.70 18.94
N ALA A 183 -3.85 -7.08 20.20
CA ALA A 183 -5.08 -7.25 21.00
C ALA A 183 -5.89 -5.94 21.13
N GLU A 184 -5.23 -4.81 21.39
CA GLU A 184 -5.90 -3.50 21.42
C GLU A 184 -6.40 -3.08 20.04
N MET A 185 -5.65 -3.38 18.98
CA MET A 185 -6.07 -3.15 17.61
C MET A 185 -7.36 -3.92 17.29
N VAL A 186 -7.40 -5.23 17.60
CA VAL A 186 -8.59 -6.08 17.38
C VAL A 186 -9.78 -5.57 18.18
N LYS A 187 -9.58 -5.24 19.45
CA LYS A 187 -10.63 -4.66 20.31
C LYS A 187 -11.22 -3.36 19.72
N THR A 188 -10.36 -2.48 19.21
CA THR A 188 -10.82 -1.24 18.56
C THR A 188 -11.58 -1.54 17.27
N TYR A 189 -11.07 -2.45 16.45
CA TYR A 189 -11.71 -2.89 15.21
C TYR A 189 -13.09 -3.52 15.47
N GLU A 190 -13.25 -4.21 16.61
CA GLU A 190 -14.49 -4.88 17.02
C GLU A 190 -15.46 -3.98 17.80
N SER A 191 -15.15 -2.70 17.98
CA SER A 191 -15.95 -1.77 18.81
C SER A 191 -17.37 -1.47 18.29
N GLY A 192 -17.70 -1.93 17.10
CA GLY A 192 -19.06 -1.85 16.56
C GLY A 192 -19.32 -0.69 15.59
N PHE A 193 -18.32 0.08 15.21
CA PHE A 193 -18.48 1.17 14.23
C PHE A 193 -18.69 0.63 12.79
N LEU A 194 -18.21 -0.58 12.49
CA LEU A 194 -18.44 -1.24 11.21
C LEU A 194 -19.67 -2.16 11.30
N SER A 195 -20.47 -2.18 10.24
CA SER A 195 -21.54 -3.17 10.14
C SER A 195 -20.99 -4.60 10.07
N GLN A 196 -21.77 -5.58 10.52
CA GLN A 196 -21.39 -6.99 10.45
C GLN A 196 -21.03 -7.43 9.02
N ALA A 197 -21.79 -6.97 8.02
CA ALA A 197 -21.53 -7.27 6.62
C ALA A 197 -20.18 -6.70 6.16
N ARG A 198 -19.86 -5.47 6.55
CA ARG A 198 -18.57 -4.83 6.21
C ARG A 198 -17.42 -5.56 6.86
N ARG A 199 -17.55 -5.96 8.12
CA ARG A 199 -16.53 -6.76 8.82
C ARG A 199 -16.31 -8.10 8.11
N ALA A 200 -17.35 -8.84 7.79
CA ALA A 200 -17.22 -10.12 7.09
C ALA A 200 -16.50 -9.99 5.74
N GLN A 201 -16.69 -8.87 5.04
CA GLN A 201 -15.94 -8.58 3.81
C GLN A 201 -14.44 -8.42 4.11
N ILE A 202 -14.09 -7.57 5.07
CA ILE A 202 -12.70 -7.25 5.42
C ILE A 202 -11.99 -8.47 6.02
N ASP A 203 -12.66 -9.20 6.92
CA ASP A 203 -12.08 -10.33 7.64
C ASP A 203 -11.79 -11.53 6.73
N ARG A 204 -12.54 -11.68 5.63
CA ARG A 204 -12.42 -12.89 4.82
C ARG A 204 -12.70 -12.70 3.33
N THR A 205 -13.86 -12.18 2.96
CA THR A 205 -14.35 -12.24 1.57
C THR A 205 -13.41 -11.53 0.60
N ASN A 206 -12.92 -10.35 0.98
CA ASN A 206 -12.02 -9.57 0.15
C ASN A 206 -10.66 -10.27 -0.02
N ALA A 207 -10.13 -10.87 1.06
CA ALA A 207 -8.87 -11.63 0.97
C ALA A 207 -9.00 -12.85 0.04
N LEU A 208 -10.12 -13.57 0.07
CA LEU A 208 -10.38 -14.68 -0.85
C LEU A 208 -10.46 -14.21 -2.31
N ALA A 209 -11.05 -13.04 -2.57
CA ALA A 209 -11.08 -12.47 -3.92
C ALA A 209 -9.66 -12.08 -4.40
N LEU A 210 -8.80 -11.63 -3.48
CA LEU A 210 -7.41 -11.30 -3.79
C LEU A 210 -6.54 -12.55 -3.98
N PHE A 211 -6.79 -13.60 -3.20
CA PHE A 211 -6.05 -14.86 -3.18
C PHE A 211 -6.95 -16.07 -3.51
N PRO A 212 -7.39 -16.21 -4.77
CA PRO A 212 -8.40 -17.22 -5.15
C PRO A 212 -7.95 -18.67 -4.98
N LYS A 213 -6.66 -18.96 -4.80
CA LYS A 213 -6.17 -20.31 -4.50
C LYS A 213 -6.66 -20.85 -3.14
N HIS A 214 -7.15 -19.98 -2.26
CA HIS A 214 -7.58 -20.31 -0.90
C HIS A 214 -9.12 -20.34 -0.75
N CYS A 215 -9.85 -20.31 -1.87
CA CYS A 215 -11.32 -20.41 -1.90
C CYS A 215 -11.82 -21.86 -1.75
#